data_c7ab547386c96e804a95708af6475af1
#
_entry.id   c7ab547386c96e804a95708af6475af1
#
_cell.length_a   1.000
_cell.length_b   1.000
_cell.length_c   1.000
_cell.angle_alpha   90.00
_cell.angle_beta   90.00
_cell.angle_gamma   90.00
#
_symmetry.space_group_name_H-M   'P 1'
#
loop_
_entity.id
_entity.type
_entity.pdbx_description
1 polymer ?
#
loop_
_entity_poly.entity_id
_entity_poly.type
_entity_poly.pdbx_seq_one_letter_code
_entity_poly.pdbx_strand_id
1 'polypeptide(L)'
;MQPASLDRLDWQIIAMLSENGRTANSTIGDKLGVTEGTIRQRIRRLMEVGVLRISGQVNPEFLEGHQLLLVGINIGESSQLMKVFERLGQLPEVKSVAILSGRYDLIIQVVVESNHGVIKFLTESLASIEGIRATETFIVLKTHNYWL
;
A
#
# COMPACT_ATOMS: atom_id res chain seq x y z
N MET A 1 16.19 -5.25 6.05
CA MET A 1 16.29 -3.78 5.99
C MET A 1 16.39 -3.26 7.41
N GLN A 2 17.49 -2.60 7.81
CA GLN A 2 17.56 -1.97 9.13
C GLN A 2 16.53 -0.83 9.17
N PRO A 3 15.72 -0.70 10.23
CA PRO A 3 14.79 0.41 10.35
C PRO A 3 15.60 1.72 10.35
N ALA A 4 15.24 2.63 9.45
CA ALA A 4 15.80 3.97 9.46
C ALA A 4 15.50 4.61 10.82
N SER A 5 16.54 5.03 11.54
CA SER A 5 16.35 5.77 12.79
C SER A 5 15.69 7.12 12.46
N LEU A 6 14.45 7.28 12.89
CA LEU A 6 13.67 8.52 12.74
C LEU A 6 13.81 9.36 14.00
N ASP A 7 14.15 10.63 13.84
CA ASP A 7 14.18 11.57 14.94
C ASP A 7 12.84 12.32 15.12
N ARG A 8 12.77 13.17 16.14
CA ARG A 8 11.57 13.94 16.44
C ARG A 8 11.15 14.85 15.26
N LEU A 9 12.11 15.44 14.56
CA LEU A 9 11.84 16.32 13.43
C LEU A 9 11.24 15.53 12.26
N ASP A 10 11.74 14.32 11.98
CA ASP A 10 11.21 13.45 10.94
C ASP A 10 9.72 13.13 11.21
N TRP A 11 9.37 12.77 12.45
CA TRP A 11 7.98 12.51 12.83
C TRP A 11 7.07 13.73 12.73
N GLN A 12 7.55 14.93 13.07
CA GLN A 12 6.80 16.16 12.92
C GLN A 12 6.54 16.51 11.44
N ILE A 13 7.53 16.30 10.58
CA ILE A 13 7.38 16.45 9.12
C ILE A 13 6.34 15.48 8.58
N ILE A 14 6.44 14.18 8.95
CA ILE A 14 5.49 13.15 8.54
C ILE A 14 4.07 13.52 8.96
N ALA A 15 3.85 13.95 10.20
CA ALA A 15 2.54 14.34 10.71
C ALA A 15 1.92 15.47 9.87
N MET A 16 2.68 16.54 9.58
CA MET A 16 2.20 17.66 8.78
C MET A 16 1.86 17.25 7.33
N LEU A 17 2.67 16.37 6.73
CA LEU A 17 2.41 15.87 5.37
C LEU A 17 1.28 14.85 5.32
N SER A 18 1.02 14.13 6.41
CA SER A 18 -0.14 13.23 6.53
C SER A 18 -1.46 13.99 6.60
N GLU A 19 -1.46 15.19 7.20
CA GLU A 19 -2.64 16.09 7.20
C GLU A 19 -2.85 16.70 5.81
N ASN A 20 -1.78 17.18 5.19
CA ASN A 20 -1.81 17.78 3.86
C ASN A 20 -0.50 17.57 3.12
N GLY A 21 -0.48 16.58 2.22
CA GLY A 21 0.70 16.23 1.40
C GLY A 21 1.19 17.34 0.46
N ARG A 22 0.44 18.45 0.32
CA ARG A 22 0.82 19.63 -0.47
C ARG A 22 1.39 20.78 0.35
N THR A 23 1.58 20.59 1.67
CA THR A 23 2.16 21.64 2.53
C THR A 23 3.53 22.04 2.03
N ALA A 24 3.74 23.34 1.78
CA ALA A 24 5.01 23.85 1.28
C ALA A 24 6.14 23.63 2.30
N ASN A 25 7.33 23.30 1.81
CA ASN A 25 8.50 23.07 2.67
C ASN A 25 8.86 24.30 3.51
N SER A 26 8.66 25.51 2.98
CA SER A 26 8.82 26.77 3.74
C SER A 26 7.86 26.85 4.92
N THR A 27 6.57 26.52 4.71
CA THR A 27 5.56 26.49 5.78
C THR A 27 5.90 25.48 6.87
N ILE A 28 6.39 24.30 6.49
CA ILE A 28 6.85 23.29 7.45
C ILE A 28 8.06 23.83 8.22
N GLY A 29 9.03 24.41 7.51
CA GLY A 29 10.24 25.00 8.11
C GLY A 29 9.92 26.08 9.13
N ASP A 30 9.04 27.02 8.79
CA ASP A 30 8.61 28.12 9.67
C ASP A 30 7.95 27.57 10.95
N LYS A 31 7.05 26.58 10.82
CA LYS A 31 6.38 25.96 11.97
C LYS A 31 7.32 25.14 12.88
N LEU A 32 8.35 24.55 12.32
CA LEU A 32 9.27 23.67 13.06
C LEU A 32 10.58 24.38 13.46
N GLY A 33 10.75 25.65 13.08
CA GLY A 33 11.92 26.47 13.44
C GLY A 33 13.20 26.03 12.72
N VAL A 34 13.09 25.53 11.47
CA VAL A 34 14.21 25.08 10.65
C VAL A 34 14.11 25.65 9.23
N THR A 35 15.21 25.60 8.47
CA THR A 35 15.22 26.14 7.10
C THR A 35 14.44 25.22 6.14
N GLU A 36 13.88 25.82 5.07
CA GLU A 36 13.24 25.08 3.98
C GLU A 36 14.18 24.01 3.38
N GLY A 37 15.47 24.32 3.24
CA GLY A 37 16.47 23.37 2.74
C GLY A 37 16.60 22.14 3.63
N THR A 38 16.56 22.30 4.94
CA THR A 38 16.55 21.21 5.91
C THR A 38 15.33 20.32 5.71
N ILE A 39 14.13 20.90 5.59
CA ILE A 39 12.89 20.17 5.35
C ILE A 39 12.97 19.38 4.04
N ARG A 40 13.39 20.02 2.95
CA ARG A 40 13.52 19.38 1.63
C ARG A 40 14.44 18.16 1.68
N GLN A 41 15.60 18.29 2.34
CA GLN A 41 16.56 17.20 2.48
C GLN A 41 15.97 16.04 3.31
N ARG A 42 15.26 16.34 4.40
CA ARG A 42 14.61 15.34 5.24
C ARG A 42 13.53 14.57 4.49
N ILE A 43 12.64 15.26 3.80
CA ILE A 43 11.58 14.64 3.00
C ILE A 43 12.20 13.73 1.94
N ARG A 44 13.21 14.20 1.21
CA ARG A 44 13.91 13.38 0.21
C ARG A 44 14.46 12.11 0.84
N ARG A 45 15.19 12.20 1.96
CA ARG A 45 15.73 11.04 2.66
C ARG A 45 14.62 10.07 3.09
N LEU A 46 13.53 10.58 3.68
CA LEU A 46 12.40 9.75 4.12
C LEU A 46 11.75 8.99 2.96
N MET A 47 11.67 9.62 1.79
CA MET A 47 11.17 8.97 0.57
C MET A 47 12.15 7.93 0.01
N GLU A 48 13.45 8.24 -0.03
CA GLU A 48 14.50 7.33 -0.51
C GLU A 48 14.62 6.05 0.32
N VAL A 49 14.44 6.17 1.65
CA VAL A 49 14.46 4.99 2.54
C VAL A 49 13.10 4.29 2.67
N GLY A 50 12.08 4.75 1.91
CA GLY A 50 10.76 4.11 1.87
C GLY A 50 9.89 4.32 3.11
N VAL A 51 10.22 5.30 3.97
CA VAL A 51 9.42 5.65 5.17
C VAL A 51 8.24 6.54 4.82
N LEU A 52 8.41 7.44 3.86
CA LEU A 52 7.38 8.40 3.44
C LEU A 52 7.09 8.22 1.95
N ARG A 53 5.80 8.23 1.62
CA ARG A 53 5.31 8.32 0.24
C ARG A 53 4.29 9.44 0.15
N ILE A 54 4.47 10.34 -0.81
CA ILE A 54 3.50 11.39 -1.13
C ILE A 54 2.87 11.03 -2.47
N SER A 55 1.56 10.79 -2.48
CA SER A 55 0.81 10.41 -3.68
C SER A 55 -0.61 10.98 -3.65
N GLY A 56 -1.21 11.18 -4.83
CA GLY A 56 -2.64 11.40 -4.94
C GLY A 56 -3.38 10.11 -4.58
N GLN A 57 -4.48 10.24 -3.86
CA GLN A 57 -5.36 9.14 -3.53
C GLN A 57 -6.70 9.33 -4.23
N VAL A 58 -7.29 8.24 -4.72
CA VAL A 58 -8.57 8.26 -5.40
C VAL A 58 -9.61 7.54 -4.55
N ASN A 59 -10.80 8.13 -4.42
CA ASN A 59 -11.92 7.43 -3.82
C ASN A 59 -12.38 6.32 -4.79
N PRO A 60 -12.34 5.04 -4.39
CA PRO A 60 -12.66 3.91 -5.27
C PRO A 60 -14.12 3.94 -5.77
N GLU A 61 -15.04 4.61 -5.07
CA GLU A 61 -16.43 4.77 -5.53
C GLU A 61 -16.55 5.56 -6.84
N PHE A 62 -15.53 6.34 -7.21
CA PHE A 62 -15.46 7.10 -8.46
C PHE A 62 -14.67 6.40 -9.57
N LEU A 63 -14.15 5.21 -9.32
CA LEU A 63 -13.50 4.38 -10.34
C LEU A 63 -14.57 3.59 -11.12
N GLU A 64 -15.30 4.28 -12.00
CA GLU A 64 -16.33 3.64 -12.83
C GLU A 64 -15.77 2.43 -13.58
N GLY A 65 -16.52 1.32 -13.59
CA GLY A 65 -16.13 0.09 -14.26
C GLY A 65 -15.04 -0.72 -13.55
N HIS A 66 -14.54 -0.27 -12.39
CA HIS A 66 -13.56 -1.02 -11.61
C HIS A 66 -14.19 -1.77 -10.44
N GLN A 67 -13.56 -2.85 -10.04
CA GLN A 67 -13.90 -3.62 -8.85
C GLN A 67 -12.74 -3.60 -7.87
N LEU A 68 -13.04 -3.27 -6.63
CA LEU A 68 -12.10 -3.37 -5.51
C LEU A 68 -12.33 -4.71 -4.82
N LEU A 69 -11.26 -5.48 -4.67
CA LEU A 69 -11.27 -6.77 -4.01
C LEU A 69 -10.32 -6.76 -2.81
N LEU A 70 -10.72 -7.47 -1.76
CA LEU A 70 -9.80 -7.95 -0.73
C LEU A 70 -9.70 -9.47 -0.87
N VAL A 71 -8.49 -10.00 -0.98
CA VAL A 71 -8.29 -11.45 -1.11
C VAL A 71 -7.45 -11.94 0.05
N GLY A 72 -8.06 -12.76 0.90
CA GLY A 72 -7.38 -13.52 1.92
C GLY A 72 -6.72 -14.75 1.30
N ILE A 73 -5.47 -15.03 1.64
CA ILE A 73 -4.66 -16.08 1.05
C ILE A 73 -4.06 -16.93 2.15
N ASN A 74 -4.16 -18.25 2.00
CA ASN A 74 -3.46 -19.21 2.83
C ASN A 74 -2.37 -19.93 2.02
N ILE A 75 -1.19 -20.04 2.64
CA ILE A 75 0.00 -20.63 2.03
C ILE A 75 0.07 -22.12 2.39
N GLY A 76 0.55 -22.93 1.45
CA GLY A 76 0.70 -24.38 1.67
C GLY A 76 1.83 -24.70 2.67
N GLU A 77 2.96 -24.05 2.50
CA GLU A 77 4.16 -24.24 3.33
C GLU A 77 4.71 -22.89 3.78
N SER A 78 4.97 -22.71 5.07
CA SER A 78 5.46 -21.45 5.65
C SER A 78 6.79 -20.98 5.03
N SER A 79 7.60 -21.90 4.52
CA SER A 79 8.85 -21.60 3.80
C SER A 79 8.64 -20.78 2.52
N GLN A 80 7.44 -20.83 1.93
CA GLN A 80 7.10 -20.14 0.69
C GLN A 80 6.49 -18.76 0.93
N LEU A 81 6.16 -18.40 2.19
CA LEU A 81 5.44 -17.17 2.52
C LEU A 81 6.09 -15.92 1.92
N MET A 82 7.38 -15.74 2.11
CA MET A 82 8.07 -14.54 1.60
C MET A 82 8.16 -14.52 0.07
N LYS A 83 8.35 -15.67 -0.57
CA LYS A 83 8.37 -15.77 -2.03
C LYS A 83 7.01 -15.39 -2.62
N VAL A 84 5.92 -15.89 -2.04
CA VAL A 84 4.56 -15.55 -2.47
C VAL A 84 4.26 -14.07 -2.22
N PHE A 85 4.63 -13.55 -1.04
CA PHE A 85 4.48 -12.13 -0.69
C PHE A 85 5.12 -11.20 -1.74
N GLU A 86 6.37 -11.47 -2.13
CA GLU A 86 7.08 -10.68 -3.13
C GLU A 86 6.45 -10.80 -4.53
N ARG A 87 6.05 -12.01 -4.92
CA ARG A 87 5.40 -12.26 -6.21
C ARG A 87 4.06 -11.53 -6.32
N LEU A 88 3.24 -11.56 -5.27
CA LEU A 88 1.97 -10.82 -5.21
C LEU A 88 2.18 -9.32 -5.36
N GLY A 89 3.21 -8.76 -4.72
CA GLY A 89 3.54 -7.34 -4.81
C GLY A 89 3.99 -6.87 -6.21
N GLN A 90 4.31 -7.78 -7.12
CA GLN A 90 4.70 -7.48 -8.50
C GLN A 90 3.52 -7.46 -9.48
N LEU A 91 2.35 -7.95 -9.05
CA LEU A 91 1.16 -7.96 -9.92
C LEU A 91 0.61 -6.53 -10.05
N PRO A 92 0.35 -6.05 -11.29
CA PRO A 92 -0.08 -4.67 -11.53
C PRO A 92 -1.45 -4.34 -10.91
N GLU A 93 -2.32 -5.34 -10.79
CA GLU A 93 -3.64 -5.20 -10.18
C GLU A 93 -3.58 -5.07 -8.66
N VAL A 94 -2.49 -5.55 -8.03
CA VAL A 94 -2.30 -5.55 -6.58
C VAL A 94 -1.82 -4.18 -6.10
N LYS A 95 -2.57 -3.56 -5.22
CA LYS A 95 -2.27 -2.24 -4.63
C LYS A 95 -1.49 -2.35 -3.34
N SER A 96 -1.77 -3.39 -2.56
CA SER A 96 -1.04 -3.67 -1.31
C SER A 96 -1.05 -5.16 -0.99
N VAL A 97 -0.01 -5.58 -0.25
CA VAL A 97 0.12 -6.94 0.30
C VAL A 97 0.49 -6.80 1.76
N ALA A 98 -0.16 -7.55 2.64
CA ALA A 98 0.17 -7.60 4.06
C ALA A 98 0.25 -9.05 4.55
N ILE A 99 1.23 -9.33 5.42
CA ILE A 99 1.31 -10.58 6.18
C ILE A 99 0.46 -10.41 7.43
N LEU A 100 -0.36 -11.41 7.74
CA LEU A 100 -1.28 -11.36 8.87
C LEU A 100 -0.95 -12.45 9.89
N SER A 101 -1.37 -12.22 11.12
CA SER A 101 -1.46 -13.24 12.17
C SER A 101 -2.94 -13.55 12.39
N GLY A 102 -3.46 -14.62 11.78
CA GLY A 102 -4.87 -14.95 11.92
C GLY A 102 -5.34 -16.01 10.92
N ARG A 103 -6.60 -15.89 10.47
CA ARG A 103 -7.23 -16.85 9.56
C ARG A 103 -6.50 -17.00 8.22
N TYR A 104 -5.97 -15.89 7.69
CA TYR A 104 -5.19 -15.87 6.46
C TYR A 104 -3.74 -15.56 6.78
N ASP A 105 -2.82 -16.11 6.00
CA ASP A 105 -1.39 -15.80 6.08
C ASP A 105 -1.09 -14.44 5.42
N LEU A 106 -1.80 -14.14 4.32
CA LEU A 106 -1.68 -12.90 3.58
C LEU A 106 -3.06 -12.31 3.28
N ILE A 107 -3.11 -10.99 3.14
CA ILE A 107 -4.22 -10.29 2.50
C ILE A 107 -3.66 -9.38 1.42
N ILE A 108 -4.33 -9.34 0.27
CA ILE A 108 -4.03 -8.40 -0.80
C ILE A 108 -5.24 -7.53 -1.11
N GLN A 109 -4.95 -6.29 -1.49
CA GLN A 109 -5.90 -5.35 -2.04
C GLN A 109 -5.70 -5.29 -3.54
N VAL A 110 -6.77 -5.49 -4.31
CA VAL A 110 -6.72 -5.64 -5.76
C VAL A 110 -7.74 -4.70 -6.41
N VAL A 111 -7.34 -4.04 -7.48
CA VAL A 111 -8.25 -3.24 -8.32
C VAL A 111 -8.17 -3.77 -9.73
N VAL A 112 -9.32 -4.16 -10.28
CA VAL A 112 -9.46 -4.71 -11.63
C VAL A 112 -10.58 -4.03 -12.38
N GLU A 113 -10.49 -4.01 -13.71
CA GLU A 113 -11.56 -3.49 -14.56
C GLU A 113 -12.64 -4.55 -14.73
N SER A 114 -13.87 -4.22 -14.38
CA SER A 114 -15.08 -5.03 -14.57
C SER A 114 -15.10 -6.41 -13.88
N ASN A 115 -16.23 -7.09 -13.94
CA ASN A 115 -16.37 -8.47 -13.47
C ASN A 115 -15.49 -9.45 -14.27
N HIS A 116 -15.23 -9.18 -15.55
CA HIS A 116 -14.34 -10.00 -16.36
C HIS A 116 -12.89 -9.92 -15.82
N GLY A 117 -12.44 -8.74 -15.41
CA GLY A 117 -11.15 -8.56 -14.76
C GLY A 117 -11.00 -9.33 -13.45
N VAL A 118 -12.11 -9.46 -12.67
CA VAL A 118 -12.09 -10.32 -11.45
C VAL A 118 -11.80 -11.76 -11.82
N ILE A 119 -12.52 -12.31 -12.80
CA ILE A 119 -12.33 -13.68 -13.25
C ILE A 119 -10.90 -13.88 -13.75
N LYS A 120 -10.44 -13.01 -14.64
CA LYS A 120 -9.08 -13.06 -15.19
C LYS A 120 -8.00 -13.01 -14.09
N PHE A 121 -8.12 -12.09 -13.15
CA PHE A 121 -7.19 -12.00 -12.04
C PHE A 121 -7.11 -13.28 -11.23
N LEU A 122 -8.24 -13.87 -10.86
CA LEU A 122 -8.29 -15.08 -10.04
C LEU A 122 -7.79 -16.32 -10.77
N THR A 123 -8.12 -16.45 -12.07
CA THR A 123 -7.81 -17.68 -12.85
C THR A 123 -6.46 -17.64 -13.57
N GLU A 124 -5.92 -16.45 -13.83
CA GLU A 124 -4.65 -16.28 -14.54
C GLU A 124 -3.57 -15.70 -13.62
N SER A 125 -3.74 -14.45 -13.13
CA SER A 125 -2.69 -13.76 -12.37
C SER A 125 -2.42 -14.45 -11.03
N LEU A 126 -3.46 -14.67 -10.23
CA LEU A 126 -3.34 -15.27 -8.90
C LEU A 126 -3.03 -16.76 -8.97
N ALA A 127 -3.68 -17.49 -9.88
CA ALA A 127 -3.47 -18.93 -10.06
C ALA A 127 -2.07 -19.29 -10.58
N SER A 128 -1.34 -18.32 -11.18
CA SER A 128 0.05 -18.54 -11.62
C SER A 128 1.07 -18.55 -10.47
N ILE A 129 0.65 -18.17 -9.26
CA ILE A 129 1.56 -18.07 -8.11
C ILE A 129 1.57 -19.41 -7.35
N GLU A 130 2.68 -20.11 -7.48
CA GLU A 130 2.93 -21.34 -6.74
C GLU A 130 3.03 -21.07 -5.22
N GLY A 131 2.54 -22.03 -4.42
CA GLY A 131 2.60 -21.94 -2.96
C GLY A 131 1.31 -21.46 -2.31
N ILE A 132 0.36 -20.96 -3.06
CA ILE A 132 -0.98 -20.63 -2.58
C ILE A 132 -1.78 -21.94 -2.43
N ARG A 133 -2.30 -22.17 -1.21
CA ARG A 133 -3.14 -23.33 -0.90
C ARG A 133 -4.63 -23.04 -1.09
N ALA A 134 -5.07 -21.87 -0.62
CA ALA A 134 -6.47 -21.46 -0.69
C ALA A 134 -6.57 -19.93 -0.71
N THR A 135 -7.66 -19.45 -1.31
CA THR A 135 -7.99 -18.02 -1.35
C THR A 135 -9.46 -17.82 -1.01
N GLU A 136 -9.76 -16.68 -0.40
CA GLU A 136 -11.14 -16.21 -0.20
C GLU A 136 -11.20 -14.76 -0.69
N THR A 137 -12.12 -14.48 -1.61
CA THR A 137 -12.24 -13.18 -2.26
C THR A 137 -13.47 -12.43 -1.76
N PHE A 138 -13.28 -11.20 -1.32
CA PHE A 138 -14.32 -10.28 -0.90
C PHE A 138 -14.41 -9.15 -1.93
N ILE A 139 -15.57 -9.01 -2.57
CA ILE A 139 -15.86 -7.86 -3.42
C ILE A 139 -16.31 -6.71 -2.52
N VAL A 140 -15.60 -5.60 -2.57
CA VAL A 140 -15.95 -4.41 -1.79
C VAL A 140 -17.10 -3.70 -2.51
N LEU A 141 -18.26 -3.65 -1.87
CA LEU A 141 -19.48 -3.06 -2.45
C LEU A 141 -19.62 -1.57 -2.14
N LYS A 142 -19.09 -1.12 -0.99
CA LYS A 142 -19.14 0.28 -0.56
C LYS A 142 -18.00 0.57 0.40
N THR A 143 -17.50 1.79 0.34
CA THR A 143 -16.42 2.27 1.23
C THR A 143 -16.83 3.54 1.96
N HIS A 144 -16.13 3.83 3.06
CA HIS A 144 -16.20 5.10 3.77
C HIS A 144 -14.80 5.43 4.30
N ASN A 145 -14.30 6.63 3.97
CA ASN A 145 -12.94 7.06 4.32
C ASN A 145 -11.84 6.09 3.85
N TYR A 146 -12.05 5.47 2.70
CA TYR A 146 -11.13 4.51 2.09
C TYR A 146 -10.57 5.10 0.80
N TRP A 147 -9.25 5.14 0.69
CA TRP A 147 -8.54 5.77 -0.42
C TRP A 147 -7.53 4.79 -1.02
N LEU A 148 -7.33 4.88 -2.34
CA LEU A 148 -6.42 4.05 -3.14
C LEU A 148 -5.22 4.86 -3.63
#